data_852bf0cbfa50147fc47b1bc167f8b521
#
_entry.id   852bf0cbfa50147fc47b1bc167f8b521
#
_cell.length_a   1.000
_cell.length_b   1.000
_cell.length_c   1.000
_cell.angle_alpha   90.00
_cell.angle_beta   90.00
_cell.angle_gamma   90.00
#
_symmetry.space_group_name_H-M   'P 1'
#
loop_
_entity.id
_entity.type
_entity.pdbx_description
1 polymer ?
#
loop_
_entity_poly.entity_id
_entity_poly.type
_entity_poly.pdbx_seq_one_letter_code
_entity_poly.pdbx_strand_id
1 'polypeptide(L)'
;NSPAAQAAQIAIETVVGSEFVTGSSRMKSGTAQKLVLNMITTTAMIGIGRVRGNRMVNMQLTNQKLLDRGTRMLVDELGLEYNQARLMLQLHGSVERARQWYLTHK
;
A
#
# COMPACT_ATOMS: atom_id res chain seq x y z
N ASN A 1 -28.36 -8.55 7.32
CA ASN A 1 -28.94 -9.92 7.40
C ASN A 1 -29.10 -10.61 6.01
N SER A 2 -28.24 -10.28 5.04
CA SER A 2 -28.23 -10.97 3.75
C SER A 2 -27.71 -12.41 3.91
N PRO A 3 -28.02 -13.32 2.98
CA PRO A 3 -27.44 -14.68 3.01
C PRO A 3 -25.91 -14.67 3.01
N ALA A 4 -25.28 -13.73 2.32
CA ALA A 4 -23.83 -13.59 2.32
C ALA A 4 -23.29 -13.20 3.70
N ALA A 5 -23.95 -12.27 4.40
CA ALA A 5 -23.57 -11.87 5.74
C ALA A 5 -23.70 -13.03 6.74
N GLN A 6 -24.74 -13.85 6.60
CA GLN A 6 -24.95 -15.04 7.44
C GLN A 6 -23.90 -16.13 7.21
N ALA A 7 -23.40 -16.26 5.99
CA ALA A 7 -22.38 -17.24 5.62
C ALA A 7 -20.95 -16.80 5.99
N ALA A 8 -20.72 -15.50 6.19
CA ALA A 8 -19.40 -14.97 6.49
C ALA A 8 -18.99 -15.21 7.95
N GLN A 9 -17.73 -15.47 8.19
CA GLN A 9 -17.17 -15.52 9.55
C GLN A 9 -17.16 -14.13 10.20
N ILE A 10 -16.86 -13.11 9.40
CA ILE A 10 -16.94 -11.70 9.79
C ILE A 10 -17.70 -10.98 8.68
N ALA A 11 -18.88 -10.44 9.00
CA ALA A 11 -19.71 -9.72 8.05
C ALA A 11 -19.48 -8.22 8.18
N ILE A 12 -19.18 -7.57 7.05
CA ILE A 12 -19.10 -6.10 6.96
C ILE A 12 -20.24 -5.65 6.05
N GLU A 13 -21.31 -5.15 6.68
CA GLU A 13 -22.50 -4.68 5.96
C GLU A 13 -22.47 -3.16 5.85
N THR A 14 -22.46 -2.64 4.62
CA THR A 14 -22.45 -1.21 4.36
C THR A 14 -23.79 -0.81 3.74
N VAL A 15 -24.64 -0.19 4.54
CA VAL A 15 -25.97 0.26 4.12
C VAL A 15 -25.86 1.67 3.54
N VAL A 16 -26.02 1.80 2.24
CA VAL A 16 -25.84 3.07 1.50
C VAL A 16 -27.14 3.74 1.12
N GLY A 17 -28.29 3.10 1.40
CA GLY A 17 -29.60 3.58 0.98
C GLY A 17 -29.89 3.35 -0.50
N SER A 18 -30.97 3.97 -0.99
CA SER A 18 -31.40 3.83 -2.37
C SER A 18 -30.44 4.53 -3.34
N GLU A 19 -30.23 3.91 -4.50
CA GLU A 19 -29.50 4.54 -5.59
C GLU A 19 -30.34 5.66 -6.23
N PHE A 20 -29.68 6.69 -6.75
CA PHE A 20 -30.33 7.76 -7.49
C PHE A 20 -30.99 7.21 -8.79
N VAL A 21 -30.28 6.32 -9.49
CA VAL A 21 -30.85 5.57 -10.61
C VAL A 21 -31.20 4.18 -10.11
N THR A 22 -32.48 3.86 -10.08
CA THR A 22 -33.01 2.60 -9.58
C THR A 22 -32.31 1.39 -10.20
N GLY A 23 -31.78 0.51 -9.37
CA GLY A 23 -31.09 -0.69 -9.83
C GLY A 23 -29.62 -0.50 -10.22
N SER A 24 -29.10 0.74 -10.25
CA SER A 24 -27.71 1.03 -10.60
C SER A 24 -26.78 0.91 -9.38
N SER A 25 -26.62 -0.29 -8.85
CA SER A 25 -25.84 -0.57 -7.65
C SER A 25 -24.34 -0.22 -7.76
N ARG A 26 -23.85 0.05 -8.97
CA ARG A 26 -22.48 0.51 -9.22
C ARG A 26 -22.16 1.91 -8.67
N MET A 27 -23.17 2.71 -8.34
CA MET A 27 -23.00 4.09 -7.85
C MET A 27 -22.65 4.11 -6.37
N LYS A 28 -23.62 4.24 -5.47
CA LYS A 28 -23.35 4.27 -4.01
C LYS A 28 -22.78 2.94 -3.50
N SER A 29 -23.43 1.84 -3.83
CA SER A 29 -22.99 0.52 -3.37
C SER A 29 -21.61 0.16 -3.91
N GLY A 30 -21.36 0.39 -5.19
CA GLY A 30 -20.06 0.13 -5.81
C GLY A 30 -18.95 0.99 -5.23
N THR A 31 -19.23 2.27 -4.98
CA THR A 31 -18.27 3.20 -4.34
C THR A 31 -17.97 2.77 -2.92
N ALA A 32 -19.00 2.44 -2.12
CA ALA A 32 -18.82 1.96 -0.76
C ALA A 32 -18.02 0.66 -0.70
N GLN A 33 -18.30 -0.30 -1.59
CA GLN A 33 -17.56 -1.55 -1.71
C GLN A 33 -16.09 -1.30 -2.01
N LYS A 34 -15.78 -0.45 -2.98
CA LYS A 34 -14.41 -0.07 -3.32
C LYS A 34 -13.68 0.51 -2.12
N LEU A 35 -14.29 1.42 -1.38
CA LEU A 35 -13.68 2.05 -0.21
C LEU A 35 -13.39 1.03 0.89
N VAL A 36 -14.33 0.13 1.18
CA VAL A 36 -14.15 -0.93 2.18
C VAL A 36 -13.00 -1.86 1.78
N LEU A 37 -12.96 -2.32 0.53
CA LEU A 37 -11.89 -3.18 0.03
C LEU A 37 -10.52 -2.50 0.08
N ASN A 38 -10.46 -1.22 -0.27
CA ASN A 38 -9.22 -0.44 -0.18
C ASN A 38 -8.73 -0.30 1.28
N MET A 39 -9.64 -0.08 2.21
CA MET A 39 -9.31 -0.03 3.65
C MET A 39 -8.78 -1.37 4.15
N ILE A 40 -9.41 -2.48 3.78
CA ILE A 40 -8.98 -3.83 4.18
C ILE A 40 -7.59 -4.14 3.63
N THR A 41 -7.37 -3.95 2.34
CA THR A 41 -6.08 -4.27 1.70
C THR A 41 -4.95 -3.36 2.19
N THR A 42 -5.22 -2.08 2.37
CA THR A 42 -4.24 -1.12 2.91
C THR A 42 -3.86 -1.47 4.35
N THR A 43 -4.86 -1.78 5.18
CA THR A 43 -4.62 -2.20 6.58
C THR A 43 -3.80 -3.50 6.63
N ALA A 44 -4.11 -4.47 5.77
CA ALA A 44 -3.35 -5.70 5.68
C ALA A 44 -1.88 -5.44 5.28
N MET A 45 -1.64 -4.56 4.32
CA MET A 45 -0.28 -4.20 3.88
C MET A 45 0.51 -3.49 4.99
N ILE A 46 -0.16 -2.64 5.76
CA ILE A 46 0.45 -2.01 6.95
C ILE A 46 0.81 -3.08 7.99
N GLY A 47 -0.12 -4.00 8.25
CA GLY A 47 0.06 -5.07 9.25
C GLY A 47 1.23 -6.01 8.95
N ILE A 48 1.51 -6.28 7.68
CA ILE A 48 2.64 -7.14 7.27
C ILE A 48 3.95 -6.36 7.01
N GLY A 49 3.99 -5.07 7.36
CA GLY A 49 5.20 -4.26 7.29
C GLY A 49 5.58 -3.74 5.90
N ARG A 50 4.62 -3.69 4.96
CA ARG A 50 4.85 -3.19 3.59
C ARG A 50 4.79 -1.67 3.49
N VAL A 51 4.32 -1.01 4.54
CA VAL A 51 4.15 0.44 4.60
C VAL A 51 4.86 0.98 5.82
N ARG A 52 5.60 2.09 5.65
CA ARG A 52 6.23 2.82 6.75
C ARG A 52 5.92 4.31 6.60
N GLY A 53 5.29 4.89 7.64
CA GLY A 53 4.70 6.21 7.51
C GLY A 53 3.58 6.20 6.47
N ASN A 54 3.70 7.03 5.45
CA ASN A 54 2.78 7.05 4.31
C ASN A 54 3.39 6.48 3.03
N ARG A 55 4.49 5.72 3.14
CA ARG A 55 5.24 5.22 1.99
C ARG A 55 5.25 3.69 1.95
N MET A 56 5.02 3.14 0.77
CA MET A 56 5.19 1.72 0.52
C MET A 56 6.69 1.40 0.40
N VAL A 57 7.23 0.60 1.31
CA VAL A 57 8.67 0.28 1.37
C VAL A 57 9.04 -1.00 0.64
N ASN A 58 8.06 -1.83 0.33
CA ASN A 58 8.29 -3.09 -0.37
C ASN A 58 7.72 -3.03 -1.78
N MET A 59 8.28 -2.15 -2.61
CA MET A 59 7.90 -2.04 -4.02
C MET A 59 8.94 -2.74 -4.89
N GLN A 60 8.47 -3.34 -5.98
CA GLN A 60 9.36 -3.91 -7.00
C GLN A 60 9.94 -2.78 -7.87
N LEU A 61 11.24 -2.80 -8.06
CA LEU A 61 11.95 -1.76 -8.82
C LEU A 61 11.95 -2.08 -10.31
N THR A 62 10.76 -2.20 -10.90
CA THR A 62 10.57 -2.67 -12.27
C THR A 62 10.71 -1.58 -13.34
N ASN A 63 10.72 -0.31 -12.94
CA ASN A 63 10.86 0.81 -13.87
C ASN A 63 11.59 1.98 -13.23
N GLN A 64 11.97 2.97 -14.05
CA GLN A 64 12.72 4.14 -13.61
C GLN A 64 11.99 4.99 -12.58
N LYS A 65 10.67 5.09 -12.69
CA LYS A 65 9.83 5.84 -11.76
C LYS A 65 9.90 5.24 -10.35
N LEU A 66 9.78 3.92 -10.25
CA LEU A 66 9.85 3.21 -8.96
C LEU A 66 11.26 3.23 -8.38
N LEU A 67 12.28 3.12 -9.24
CA LEU A 67 13.67 3.24 -8.82
C LEU A 67 13.98 4.64 -8.27
N ASP A 68 13.56 5.70 -8.96
CA ASP A 68 13.72 7.08 -8.49
C ASP A 68 12.99 7.31 -7.16
N ARG A 69 11.77 6.82 -7.06
CA ARG A 69 10.95 6.92 -5.84
C ARG A 69 11.63 6.23 -4.65
N GLY A 70 12.12 5.00 -4.84
CA GLY A 70 12.87 4.28 -3.82
C GLY A 70 14.16 4.97 -3.43
N THR A 71 14.88 5.51 -4.39
CA THR A 71 16.10 6.29 -4.16
C THR A 71 15.84 7.51 -3.29
N ARG A 72 14.80 8.29 -3.62
CA ARG A 72 14.42 9.47 -2.82
C ARG A 72 14.02 9.11 -1.40
N MET A 73 13.36 7.96 -1.22
CA MET A 73 13.04 7.49 0.13
C MET A 73 14.30 7.25 0.97
N LEU A 74 15.33 6.63 0.40
CA LEU A 74 16.61 6.43 1.08
C LEU A 74 17.34 7.74 1.34
N VAL A 75 17.32 8.68 0.41
CA VAL A 75 17.88 10.02 0.61
C VAL A 75 17.23 10.72 1.79
N ASP A 76 15.89 10.71 1.84
CA ASP A 76 15.13 11.38 2.90
C ASP A 76 15.35 10.73 4.28
N GLU A 77 15.43 9.41 4.32
CA GLU A 77 15.53 8.69 5.60
C GLU A 77 16.96 8.60 6.14
N LEU A 78 17.94 8.42 5.26
CA LEU A 78 19.34 8.16 5.66
C LEU A 78 20.25 9.36 5.46
N GLY A 79 19.78 10.42 4.81
CA GLY A 79 20.60 11.60 4.52
C GLY A 79 21.71 11.36 3.51
N LEU A 80 21.54 10.37 2.62
CA LEU A 80 22.54 10.01 1.62
C LEU A 80 22.46 10.91 0.38
N GLU A 81 23.56 11.01 -0.36
CA GLU A 81 23.55 11.56 -1.70
C GLU A 81 22.73 10.67 -2.65
N TYR A 82 22.07 11.29 -3.62
CA TYR A 82 21.18 10.58 -4.55
C TYR A 82 21.88 9.40 -5.26
N ASN A 83 23.08 9.61 -5.79
CA ASN A 83 23.81 8.57 -6.50
C ASN A 83 24.19 7.39 -5.58
N GLN A 84 24.59 7.68 -4.36
CA GLN A 84 24.88 6.65 -3.36
C GLN A 84 23.63 5.85 -2.99
N ALA A 85 22.53 6.54 -2.74
CA ALA A 85 21.25 5.92 -2.43
C ALA A 85 20.77 5.03 -3.58
N ARG A 86 20.91 5.48 -4.82
CA ARG A 86 20.55 4.72 -6.01
C ARG A 86 21.37 3.45 -6.17
N LEU A 87 22.68 3.54 -6.01
CA LEU A 87 23.57 2.37 -6.06
C LEU A 87 23.23 1.37 -4.96
N MET A 88 23.02 1.83 -3.76
CA MET A 88 22.61 1.01 -2.63
C MET A 88 21.28 0.30 -2.89
N LEU A 89 20.31 1.01 -3.45
CA LEU A 89 19.01 0.46 -3.79
C LEU A 89 19.12 -0.64 -4.85
N GLN A 90 19.92 -0.40 -5.89
CA GLN A 90 20.15 -1.39 -6.94
C GLN A 90 20.89 -2.62 -6.42
N LEU A 91 21.86 -2.43 -5.54
CA LEU A 91 22.64 -3.52 -4.95
C LEU A 91 21.79 -4.42 -4.06
N HIS A 92 20.92 -3.85 -3.25
CA HIS A 92 20.10 -4.60 -2.27
C HIS A 92 18.72 -5.00 -2.79
N GLY A 93 18.26 -4.45 -3.91
CA GLY A 93 17.02 -4.81 -4.57
C GLY A 93 15.73 -4.28 -3.95
N SER A 94 15.77 -3.72 -2.74
CA SER A 94 14.63 -3.08 -2.11
C SER A 94 15.04 -1.97 -1.14
N VAL A 95 14.13 -1.02 -0.92
CA VAL A 95 14.34 0.08 0.03
C VAL A 95 14.60 -0.46 1.43
N GLU A 96 13.81 -1.44 1.87
CA GLU A 96 13.93 -1.99 3.22
C GLU A 96 15.26 -2.71 3.44
N ARG A 97 15.70 -3.52 2.48
CA ARG A 97 17.00 -4.20 2.56
C ARG A 97 18.16 -3.22 2.56
N ALA A 98 18.11 -2.23 1.70
CA ALA A 98 19.14 -1.19 1.64
C ALA A 98 19.22 -0.41 2.96
N ARG A 99 18.07 -0.04 3.51
CA ARG A 99 17.99 0.65 4.79
C ARG A 99 18.56 -0.19 5.93
N GLN A 100 18.15 -1.44 6.04
CA GLN A 100 18.63 -2.34 7.08
C GLN A 100 20.15 -2.54 7.00
N TRP A 101 20.66 -2.75 5.79
CA TRP A 101 22.10 -2.89 5.58
C TRP A 101 22.86 -1.64 6.05
N TYR A 102 22.39 -0.46 5.65
CA TYR A 102 23.03 0.80 6.04
C TYR A 102 23.04 1.01 7.55
N LEU A 103 21.92 0.76 8.21
CA LEU A 103 21.82 0.91 9.66
C LEU A 103 22.68 -0.10 10.42
N THR A 104 22.89 -1.28 9.87
CA THR A 104 23.75 -2.32 10.48
C THR A 104 25.25 -2.04 10.28
N HIS A 105 25.62 -1.41 9.15
CA HIS A 105 27.01 -1.16 8.75
C HIS A 105 27.43 0.32 8.91
N LYS A 106 26.62 1.09 9.57
CA LYS A 106 26.88 2.50 9.82
C LYS A 106 28.04 2.74 10.80
#